data_899cf4e161f9844b5c56ddac3432f2f1
#
_entry.id   899cf4e161f9844b5c56ddac3432f2f1
#
_cell.length_a   1.000
_cell.length_b   1.000
_cell.length_c   1.000
_cell.angle_alpha   90.00
_cell.angle_beta   90.00
_cell.angle_gamma   90.00
#
_symmetry.space_group_name_H-M   'P 1'
#
loop_
_entity.id
_entity.type
_entity.pdbx_description
1 polymer ?
#
loop_
_entity_poly.entity_id
_entity_poly.type
_entity_poly.pdbx_seq_one_letter_code
_entity_poly.pdbx_strand_id
1 'polypeptide(L)'
;MTILRTAYVYVRNVFAGQLCETDEGYTFTYDSSYLAGKNASAVSLTLPLSDEVYSSKTLFSFFDGLIPEGWLLDVVSRNWKRDNKDRFGLLLVACKDCIGNVTIMEEKL
;
A
#
# COMPACT_ATOMS: atom_id res chain seq x y z
N MET A 1 19.51 -2.42 3.29
CA MET A 1 18.05 -2.36 3.52
C MET A 1 17.43 -3.71 3.19
N THR A 2 16.72 -4.30 4.15
CA THR A 2 16.10 -5.61 3.98
C THR A 2 14.59 -5.45 3.81
N ILE A 3 14.03 -6.02 2.75
CA ILE A 3 12.59 -6.00 2.52
C ILE A 3 11.95 -7.11 3.34
N LEU A 4 11.02 -6.75 4.22
CA LEU A 4 10.32 -7.69 5.09
C LEU A 4 9.02 -8.18 4.48
N ARG A 5 8.22 -7.27 3.92
CA ARG A 5 6.97 -7.59 3.25
C ARG A 5 6.77 -6.66 2.05
N THR A 6 6.07 -7.15 1.03
CA THR A 6 5.77 -6.38 -0.17
C THR A 6 4.27 -6.41 -0.43
N ALA A 7 3.71 -5.25 -0.76
CA ALA A 7 2.34 -5.11 -1.23
C ALA A 7 2.35 -4.61 -2.67
N TYR A 8 1.43 -5.12 -3.48
CA TYR A 8 1.31 -4.74 -4.88
C TYR A 8 0.12 -3.79 -5.02
N VAL A 9 0.38 -2.61 -5.57
CA VAL A 9 -0.59 -1.52 -5.64
C VAL A 9 -1.14 -1.46 -7.07
N TYR A 10 -2.47 -1.51 -7.18
CA TYR A 10 -3.18 -1.43 -8.46
C TYR A 10 -4.03 -0.16 -8.49
N VAL A 11 -4.06 0.49 -9.64
CA VAL A 11 -4.95 1.62 -9.87
C VAL A 11 -5.86 1.24 -11.04
N ARG A 12 -7.17 1.24 -10.79
CA ARG A 12 -8.17 0.80 -11.78
C ARG A 12 -7.82 -0.57 -12.37
N ASN A 13 -7.42 -1.49 -11.51
CA ASN A 13 -7.04 -2.86 -11.87
C ASN A 13 -5.77 -2.97 -12.72
N VAL A 14 -4.97 -1.89 -12.80
CA VAL A 14 -3.69 -1.90 -13.50
C VAL A 14 -2.57 -1.83 -12.46
N PHE A 15 -1.60 -2.73 -12.56
CA PHE A 15 -0.47 -2.74 -11.64
C PHE A 15 0.30 -1.42 -11.73
N ALA A 16 0.36 -0.70 -10.62
CA ALA A 16 0.95 0.64 -10.56
C ALA A 16 2.31 0.68 -9.89
N GLY A 17 2.54 -0.18 -8.89
CA GLY A 17 3.81 -0.17 -8.18
C GLY A 17 3.84 -1.08 -6.97
N GLN A 18 4.93 -1.00 -6.22
CA GLN A 18 5.16 -1.83 -5.04
C GLN A 18 5.36 -0.97 -3.80
N LEU A 19 4.64 -1.33 -2.75
CA LEU A 19 4.84 -0.78 -1.42
C LEU A 19 5.57 -1.83 -0.59
N CYS A 20 6.75 -1.49 -0.08
CA CYS A 20 7.57 -2.44 0.67
C CYS A 20 7.74 -1.99 2.10
N GLU A 21 7.67 -2.94 3.03
CA GLU A 21 8.08 -2.74 4.40
C GLU A 21 9.53 -3.21 4.52
N THR A 22 10.38 -2.38 5.10
CA THR A 22 11.80 -2.69 5.28
C THR A 22 12.17 -2.62 6.75
N ASP A 23 13.39 -3.05 7.07
CA ASP A 23 13.94 -2.93 8.42
C ASP A 23 14.16 -1.47 8.85
N GLU A 24 14.09 -0.51 7.92
CA GLU A 24 14.30 0.91 8.20
C GLU A 24 13.05 1.77 7.99
N GLY A 25 11.94 1.15 7.57
CA GLY A 25 10.71 1.89 7.31
C GLY A 25 9.97 1.33 6.10
N TYR A 26 9.54 2.22 5.21
CA TYR A 26 8.72 1.84 4.05
C TYR A 26 9.23 2.51 2.79
N THR A 27 9.04 1.83 1.65
CA THR A 27 9.34 2.41 0.34
C THR A 27 8.17 2.17 -0.60
N PHE A 28 7.98 3.08 -1.53
CA PHE A 28 7.02 2.92 -2.61
C PHE A 28 7.69 3.27 -3.93
N THR A 29 7.55 2.38 -4.92
CA THR A 29 8.14 2.54 -6.25
C THR A 29 7.08 2.28 -7.30
N TYR A 30 6.90 3.23 -8.22
CA TYR A 30 6.02 3.02 -9.36
C TYR A 30 6.62 2.01 -10.32
N ASP A 31 5.77 1.20 -10.94
CA ASP A 31 6.19 0.27 -11.98
C ASP A 31 6.53 1.05 -13.27
N SER A 32 7.64 0.71 -13.91
CA SER A 32 8.09 1.42 -15.09
C SER A 32 7.11 1.30 -16.26
N SER A 33 6.48 0.15 -16.43
CA SER A 33 5.46 -0.04 -17.46
C SER A 33 4.23 0.82 -17.20
N TYR A 34 3.86 0.98 -15.92
CA TYR A 34 2.76 1.85 -15.54
C TYR A 34 3.08 3.31 -15.86
N LEU A 35 4.29 3.76 -15.53
CA LEU A 35 4.73 5.13 -15.80
C LEU A 35 4.74 5.45 -17.29
N ALA A 36 5.06 4.47 -18.13
CA ALA A 36 5.09 4.63 -19.57
C ALA A 36 3.70 4.62 -20.20
N GLY A 37 2.68 4.21 -19.47
CA GLY A 37 1.31 4.12 -19.98
C GLY A 37 0.68 5.49 -20.20
N LYS A 38 -0.20 5.58 -21.19
CA LYS A 38 -0.86 6.85 -21.53
C LYS A 38 -1.84 7.32 -20.46
N ASN A 39 -2.38 6.38 -19.69
CA ASN A 39 -3.41 6.68 -18.69
C ASN A 39 -2.86 6.60 -17.26
N ALA A 40 -1.54 6.68 -17.11
CA ALA A 40 -0.94 6.65 -15.78
C ALA A 40 -1.41 7.83 -14.96
N SER A 41 -1.79 7.56 -13.72
CA SER A 41 -2.16 8.59 -12.77
C SER A 41 -1.52 8.29 -11.42
N ALA A 42 -1.20 9.33 -10.65
CA ALA A 42 -0.63 9.16 -9.34
C ALA A 42 -1.62 8.47 -8.40
N VAL A 43 -1.11 7.60 -7.51
CA VAL A 43 -1.97 6.96 -6.50
C VAL A 43 -2.47 8.00 -5.50
N SER A 44 -1.72 9.08 -5.30
CA SER A 44 -2.06 10.15 -4.37
C SER A 44 -1.36 11.42 -4.79
N LEU A 45 -1.89 12.58 -4.36
CA LEU A 45 -1.24 13.86 -4.57
C LEU A 45 0.12 13.95 -3.87
N THR A 46 0.29 13.18 -2.79
CA THR A 46 1.57 13.14 -2.06
C THR A 46 2.57 12.15 -2.65
N LEU A 47 2.15 11.36 -3.63
CA LEU A 47 3.00 10.37 -4.30
C LEU A 47 2.87 10.57 -5.82
N PRO A 48 3.34 11.71 -6.36
CA PRO A 48 3.23 11.97 -7.78
C PRO A 48 4.02 10.95 -8.61
N LEU A 49 3.67 10.81 -9.86
CA LEU A 49 4.36 9.89 -10.77
C LEU A 49 5.84 10.23 -10.85
N SER A 50 6.70 9.24 -10.61
CA SER A 50 8.14 9.42 -10.64
C SER A 50 8.80 8.05 -10.76
N ASP A 51 9.99 8.01 -11.37
CA ASP A 51 10.81 6.81 -11.42
C ASP A 51 11.69 6.65 -10.18
N GLU A 52 11.64 7.61 -9.26
CA GLU A 52 12.41 7.56 -8.02
C GLU A 52 11.66 6.77 -6.95
N VAL A 53 12.42 6.21 -6.01
CA VAL A 53 11.86 5.48 -4.88
C VAL A 53 11.46 6.47 -3.80
N TYR A 54 10.21 6.41 -3.36
CA TYR A 54 9.77 7.15 -2.18
C TYR A 54 10.08 6.33 -0.93
N SER A 55 10.55 6.98 0.13
CA SER A 55 10.84 6.30 1.38
C SER A 55 10.30 7.09 2.56
N SER A 56 9.96 6.37 3.64
CA SER A 56 9.44 6.99 4.86
C SER A 56 9.71 6.05 6.03
N LYS A 57 9.94 6.61 7.21
CA LYS A 57 10.11 5.82 8.43
C LYS A 57 8.79 5.22 8.92
N THR A 58 7.68 5.85 8.56
CA THR A 58 6.35 5.38 8.91
C THR A 58 5.58 5.08 7.64
N LEU A 59 4.48 4.33 7.74
CA LEU A 59 3.64 4.04 6.59
C LEU A 59 3.15 5.36 5.99
N PHE A 60 3.22 5.47 4.66
CA PHE A 60 2.80 6.68 3.96
C PHE A 60 1.36 7.03 4.33
N SER A 61 1.10 8.32 4.56
CA SER A 61 -0.21 8.79 5.01
C SER A 61 -1.35 8.34 4.10
N PHE A 62 -1.12 8.30 2.80
CA PHE A 62 -2.14 7.84 1.85
C PHE A 62 -2.55 6.40 2.15
N PHE A 63 -1.57 5.51 2.30
CA PHE A 63 -1.85 4.09 2.55
C PHE A 63 -2.43 3.87 3.94
N ASP A 64 -1.91 4.57 4.94
CA ASP A 64 -2.44 4.47 6.30
C ASP A 64 -3.90 4.91 6.35
N GLY A 65 -4.25 5.93 5.59
CA GLY A 65 -5.61 6.44 5.50
C GLY A 65 -6.60 5.50 4.81
N LEU A 66 -6.12 4.48 4.10
CA LEU A 66 -6.99 3.48 3.49
C LEU A 66 -7.53 2.48 4.51
N ILE A 67 -6.96 2.41 5.70
CA ILE A 67 -7.39 1.49 6.75
C ILE A 67 -8.56 2.12 7.50
N PRO A 68 -9.77 1.53 7.46
CA PRO A 68 -10.92 2.09 8.16
C PRO A 68 -10.75 1.98 9.67
N GLU A 69 -10.99 3.05 10.41
CA GLU A 69 -10.82 3.08 11.86
C GLU A 69 -11.74 2.10 12.60
N GLY A 70 -13.00 2.09 12.24
CA GLY A 70 -13.97 1.17 12.86
C GLY A 70 -13.62 -0.28 12.59
N TRP A 71 -13.10 -0.55 11.40
CA TRP A 71 -12.68 -1.89 11.00
C TRP A 71 -11.53 -2.40 11.88
N LEU A 72 -10.60 -1.50 12.25
CA LEU A 72 -9.48 -1.86 13.13
C LEU A 72 -9.96 -2.40 14.48
N LEU A 73 -10.92 -1.70 15.08
CA LEU A 73 -11.46 -2.10 16.39
C LEU A 73 -12.16 -3.45 16.31
N ASP A 74 -12.97 -3.66 15.30
CA ASP A 74 -13.71 -4.91 15.14
C ASP A 74 -12.81 -6.11 14.84
N VAL A 75 -11.97 -5.98 13.85
CA VAL A 75 -11.18 -7.10 13.34
C VAL A 75 -10.07 -7.47 14.31
N VAL A 76 -9.34 -6.49 14.82
CA VAL A 76 -8.23 -6.75 15.74
C VAL A 76 -8.73 -7.33 17.04
N SER A 77 -9.85 -6.83 17.55
CA SER A 77 -10.41 -7.30 18.82
C SER A 77 -10.98 -8.71 18.74
N ARG A 78 -11.49 -9.12 17.58
CA ARG A 78 -12.24 -10.37 17.46
C ARG A 78 -11.44 -11.54 16.91
N ASN A 79 -10.73 -11.33 15.82
CA ASN A 79 -10.22 -12.42 15.00
C ASN A 79 -8.75 -12.39 14.73
N TRP A 80 -8.08 -11.27 14.93
CA TRP A 80 -6.69 -11.18 14.53
C TRP A 80 -5.77 -11.22 15.72
N LYS A 81 -4.79 -12.09 15.64
CA LYS A 81 -3.69 -12.13 16.59
C LYS A 81 -2.63 -11.10 16.27
N ARG A 82 -2.85 -10.30 15.25
CA ARG A 82 -1.90 -9.28 14.84
C ARG A 82 -1.97 -8.09 15.78
N ASP A 83 -0.80 -7.51 16.01
CA ASP A 83 -0.67 -6.28 16.78
C ASP A 83 -1.44 -5.16 16.02
N ASN A 84 -2.27 -4.41 16.75
CA ASN A 84 -2.99 -3.27 16.16
C ASN A 84 -2.04 -2.16 15.71
N LYS A 85 -0.76 -2.23 16.07
CA LYS A 85 0.28 -1.33 15.60
C LYS A 85 0.89 -1.76 14.27
N ASP A 86 0.58 -2.98 13.81
CA ASP A 86 1.06 -3.49 12.53
C ASP A 86 0.20 -2.92 11.41
N ARG A 87 0.42 -1.65 11.08
CA ARG A 87 -0.38 -0.93 10.09
C ARG A 87 -0.26 -1.55 8.70
N PHE A 88 0.92 -2.03 8.34
CA PHE A 88 1.13 -2.66 7.04
C PHE A 88 0.31 -3.96 6.90
N GLY A 89 0.33 -4.79 7.92
CA GLY A 89 -0.48 -6.02 7.92
C GLY A 89 -1.96 -5.73 7.84
N LEU A 90 -2.43 -4.71 8.56
CA LEU A 90 -3.82 -4.29 8.52
C LEU A 90 -4.20 -3.77 7.13
N LEU A 91 -3.30 -3.02 6.49
CA LEU A 91 -3.51 -2.53 5.13
C LEU A 91 -3.71 -3.69 4.15
N LEU A 92 -2.86 -4.72 4.23
CA LEU A 92 -2.95 -5.88 3.36
C LEU A 92 -4.28 -6.60 3.48
N VAL A 93 -4.84 -6.66 4.68
CA VAL A 93 -6.13 -7.32 4.92
C VAL A 93 -7.29 -6.42 4.52
N ALA A 94 -7.25 -5.15 4.93
CA ALA A 94 -8.36 -4.22 4.75
C ALA A 94 -8.56 -3.81 3.29
N CYS A 95 -7.49 -3.76 2.52
CA CYS A 95 -7.52 -3.12 1.19
C CYS A 95 -7.49 -4.09 0.02
N LYS A 96 -7.80 -5.36 0.24
CA LYS A 96 -7.98 -6.30 -0.86
C LYS A 96 -9.16 -5.90 -1.74
N ASP A 97 -10.21 -5.38 -1.12
CA ASP A 97 -11.42 -4.94 -1.80
C ASP A 97 -11.73 -3.48 -1.49
N CYS A 98 -10.71 -2.62 -1.52
CA CYS A 98 -10.90 -1.21 -1.24
C CYS A 98 -11.88 -0.58 -2.20
N ILE A 99 -12.70 0.31 -1.67
CA ILE A 99 -13.60 1.12 -2.48
C ILE A 99 -12.77 2.21 -3.14
N GLY A 100 -12.98 2.42 -4.44
CA GLY A 100 -12.27 3.42 -5.19
C GLY A 100 -11.34 2.83 -6.23
N ASN A 101 -10.35 3.61 -6.64
CA ASN A 101 -9.49 3.24 -7.75
C ASN A 101 -8.27 2.42 -7.35
N VAL A 102 -7.92 2.40 -6.07
CA VAL A 102 -6.69 1.78 -5.58
C VAL A 102 -6.99 0.48 -4.85
N THR A 103 -6.29 -0.57 -5.22
CA THR A 103 -6.38 -1.89 -4.59
C THR A 103 -4.99 -2.32 -4.14
N ILE A 104 -4.91 -2.93 -2.96
CA ILE A 104 -3.64 -3.40 -2.39
C ILE A 104 -3.71 -4.93 -2.26
N MET A 105 -2.73 -5.62 -2.82
CA MET A 105 -2.70 -7.08 -2.83
C MET A 105 -1.40 -7.60 -2.21
N GLU A 106 -1.49 -8.75 -1.55
CA GLU A 106 -0.30 -9.41 -1.01
C GLU A 106 0.52 -10.08 -2.11
N GLU A 107 -0.14 -10.50 -3.18
CA GLU A 107 0.50 -11.18 -4.30
C GLU A 107 0.16 -10.46 -5.59
N LYS A 108 1.13 -10.46 -6.50
CA LYS A 108 0.92 -9.88 -7.82
C LYS A 108 0.02 -10.78 -8.64
N LEU A 109 -1.01 -10.18 -9.22
CA LEU A 109 -1.92 -10.90 -10.10
C LEU A 109 -1.29 -11.23 -11.45
#